data_3e98a16a09fa04d041364132051ddac1
#
_entry.id   3e98a16a09fa04d041364132051ddac1
#
_cell.length_a   1.000
_cell.length_b   1.000
_cell.length_c   1.000
_cell.angle_alpha   90.00
_cell.angle_beta   90.00
_cell.angle_gamma   90.00
#
_symmetry.space_group_name_H-M   'P 1'
#
loop_
_entity.id
_entity.type
_entity.pdbx_description
1 polymer ?
#
loop_
_entity_poly.entity_id
_entity_poly.type
_entity_poly.pdbx_seq_one_letter_code
_entity_poly.pdbx_strand_id
1 'polypeptide(L)'
;MGDVLDPCCGSRMFWFDKTDERAVFGDIRSETLTVTDRTHREDGTRTLTVSPDQIMDFRALPFDDGTFRLVVFDPPHLVKAGEGSWLKAKYGKLDVATWRDDLRAGFAECFRVLAPHGVLIFKWAETQIKVGEILALTPERPLFGHPSGKRAATHWIVFMKDHQQNAAQGGGD
;
A
#
# COMPACT_ATOMS: atom_id res chain seq x y z
N MET A 1 -15.86 13.24 -1.44
CA MET A 1 -14.95 12.08 -1.40
C MET A 1 -13.59 12.55 -1.91
N GLY A 2 -12.49 12.19 -1.26
CA GLY A 2 -11.16 12.65 -1.67
C GLY A 2 -10.73 12.09 -3.02
N ASP A 3 -9.82 12.79 -3.70
CA ASP A 3 -9.23 12.36 -4.99
C ASP A 3 -8.11 11.33 -4.83
N VAL A 4 -7.64 11.11 -3.58
CA VAL A 4 -6.49 10.27 -3.23
C VAL A 4 -6.93 9.13 -2.31
N LEU A 5 -6.43 7.93 -2.56
CA LEU A 5 -6.61 6.77 -1.68
C LEU A 5 -5.25 6.27 -1.17
N ASP A 6 -5.15 6.04 0.15
CA ASP A 6 -4.09 5.27 0.78
C ASP A 6 -4.72 4.06 1.48
N PRO A 7 -4.80 2.88 0.83
CA PRO A 7 -5.51 1.71 1.35
C PRO A 7 -4.71 0.93 2.42
N CYS A 8 -3.49 1.35 2.72
CA CYS A 8 -2.59 0.73 3.70
C CYS A 8 -1.90 1.80 4.55
N CYS A 9 -2.65 2.78 5.04
CA CYS A 9 -2.12 4.02 5.58
C CYS A 9 -1.24 3.84 6.84
N GLY A 10 -1.41 2.75 7.58
CA GLY A 10 -0.70 2.54 8.83
C GLY A 10 -0.85 3.73 9.77
N SER A 11 0.27 4.28 10.24
CA SER A 11 0.30 5.51 11.03
C SER A 11 0.54 6.77 10.19
N ARG A 12 0.26 6.73 8.89
CA ARG A 12 0.38 7.84 7.92
C ARG A 12 1.78 8.49 7.94
N MET A 13 2.84 7.66 7.99
CA MET A 13 4.19 8.12 8.33
C MET A 13 4.87 8.96 7.27
N PHE A 14 4.55 8.77 6.00
CA PHE A 14 5.13 9.54 4.90
C PHE A 14 4.25 10.73 4.47
N TRP A 15 3.09 10.90 5.09
CA TRP A 15 2.22 12.04 4.86
C TRP A 15 2.71 13.26 5.64
N PHE A 16 2.85 14.39 4.97
CA PHE A 16 3.16 15.68 5.60
C PHE A 16 1.98 16.17 6.44
N ASP A 17 0.78 16.13 5.88
CA ASP A 17 -0.47 16.34 6.60
C ASP A 17 -1.20 14.99 6.75
N LYS A 18 -1.33 14.53 7.97
CA LYS A 18 -1.99 13.26 8.30
C LYS A 18 -3.52 13.35 8.32
N THR A 19 -4.05 14.54 8.11
CA THR A 19 -5.47 14.86 8.09
C THR A 19 -5.92 15.49 6.77
N ASP A 20 -5.11 15.34 5.72
CA ASP A 20 -5.40 15.91 4.40
C ASP A 20 -6.75 15.41 3.87
N GLU A 21 -7.73 16.32 3.78
CA GLU A 21 -9.10 16.03 3.39
C GLU A 21 -9.25 15.53 1.93
N ARG A 22 -8.19 15.68 1.12
CA ARG A 22 -8.16 15.13 -0.24
C ARG A 22 -7.91 13.62 -0.26
N ALA A 23 -7.42 13.05 0.85
CA ALA A 23 -7.09 11.64 0.97
C ALA A 23 -8.14 10.88 1.79
N VAL A 24 -8.42 9.66 1.36
CA VAL A 24 -9.11 8.64 2.15
C VAL A 24 -8.04 7.67 2.67
N PHE A 25 -7.90 7.63 3.98
CA PHE A 25 -6.93 6.75 4.64
C PHE A 25 -7.60 5.45 5.08
N GLY A 26 -7.18 4.33 4.50
CA GLY A 26 -7.64 3.00 4.83
C GLY A 26 -6.57 2.11 5.44
N ASP A 27 -6.97 1.20 6.29
CA ASP A 27 -6.14 0.09 6.78
C ASP A 27 -7.09 -1.01 7.27
N ILE A 28 -6.64 -2.25 7.24
CA ILE A 28 -7.40 -3.37 7.83
C ILE A 28 -7.36 -3.34 9.36
N ARG A 29 -6.44 -2.59 9.94
CA ARG A 29 -6.23 -2.45 11.38
C ARG A 29 -6.76 -1.12 11.88
N SER A 30 -7.28 -1.11 13.11
CA SER A 30 -7.50 0.11 13.91
C SER A 30 -7.06 -0.22 15.34
N GLU A 31 -5.85 0.22 15.70
CA GLU A 31 -5.22 -0.22 16.95
C GLU A 31 -4.17 0.78 17.45
N THR A 32 -3.93 0.76 18.74
CA THR A 32 -2.80 1.44 19.37
C THR A 32 -1.92 0.42 20.07
N LEU A 33 -0.67 0.33 19.67
CA LEU A 33 0.31 -0.62 20.18
C LEU A 33 1.47 0.09 20.84
N THR A 34 1.90 -0.40 22.00
CA THR A 34 3.17 0.01 22.62
C THR A 34 4.17 -1.12 22.42
N VAL A 35 5.27 -0.80 21.77
CA VAL A 35 6.31 -1.76 21.41
C VAL A 35 7.67 -1.33 21.95
N THR A 36 8.53 -2.31 22.19
CA THR A 36 9.92 -2.04 22.61
C THR A 36 10.70 -1.43 21.46
N ASP A 37 11.25 -0.24 21.67
CA ASP A 37 12.16 0.43 20.73
C ASP A 37 13.31 1.09 21.50
N ARG A 38 14.36 0.33 21.72
CA ARG A 38 15.54 0.74 22.49
C ARG A 38 16.36 1.86 21.84
N THR A 39 16.00 2.29 20.64
CA THR A 39 16.78 3.27 19.86
C THR A 39 16.26 4.69 19.97
N HIS A 40 15.04 4.90 20.49
CA HIS A 40 14.33 6.18 20.34
C HIS A 40 13.84 6.88 21.61
N ARG A 41 13.81 6.23 22.77
CA ARG A 41 13.36 6.83 24.04
C ARG A 41 14.10 6.30 25.26
N GLU A 42 14.14 7.12 26.32
CA GLU A 42 14.75 6.73 27.60
C GLU A 42 14.07 5.49 28.22
N ASP A 43 12.75 5.34 28.04
CA ASP A 43 11.96 4.22 28.53
C ASP A 43 12.05 2.96 27.64
N GLY A 44 12.75 3.04 26.49
CA GLY A 44 12.90 1.95 25.55
C GLY A 44 11.60 1.47 24.90
N THR A 45 10.54 2.32 24.91
CA THR A 45 9.24 1.99 24.31
C THR A 45 8.82 3.01 23.26
N ARG A 46 7.91 2.62 22.39
CA ARG A 46 7.28 3.50 21.40
C ARG A 46 5.82 3.13 21.20
N THR A 47 4.96 4.13 21.23
CA THR A 47 3.54 3.97 20.91
C THR A 47 3.31 4.23 19.43
N LEU A 48 2.60 3.32 18.77
CA LEU A 48 2.16 3.40 17.39
C LEU A 48 0.64 3.34 17.35
N THR A 49 0.02 4.32 16.72
CA THR A 49 -1.42 4.34 16.48
C THR A 49 -1.69 4.19 14.98
N VAL A 50 -2.50 3.20 14.63
CA VAL A 50 -3.11 3.02 13.32
C VAL A 50 -4.58 3.39 13.48
N SER A 51 -4.98 4.50 12.89
CA SER A 51 -6.34 5.04 12.97
C SER A 51 -6.77 5.48 11.58
N PRO A 52 -7.23 4.55 10.74
CA PRO A 52 -7.73 4.87 9.40
C PRO A 52 -9.06 5.63 9.48
N ASP A 53 -9.41 6.36 8.43
CA ASP A 53 -10.73 6.97 8.28
C ASP A 53 -11.78 5.89 8.02
N GLN A 54 -11.37 4.81 7.35
CA GLN A 54 -12.21 3.66 7.04
C GLN A 54 -11.42 2.36 7.15
N ILE A 55 -12.02 1.37 7.86
CA ILE A 55 -11.48 0.00 7.86
C ILE A 55 -11.74 -0.62 6.49
N MET A 56 -10.68 -1.07 5.84
CA MET A 56 -10.78 -1.73 4.53
C MET A 56 -9.66 -2.74 4.32
N ASP A 57 -9.93 -3.70 3.45
CA ASP A 57 -8.96 -4.65 2.95
C ASP A 57 -8.54 -4.23 1.53
N PHE A 58 -7.25 -4.03 1.30
CA PHE A 58 -6.73 -3.63 -0.01
C PHE A 58 -7.01 -4.66 -1.13
N ARG A 59 -7.37 -5.91 -0.75
CA ARG A 59 -7.71 -6.98 -1.68
C ARG A 59 -9.15 -6.90 -2.21
N ALA A 60 -9.99 -6.07 -1.56
CA ALA A 60 -11.40 -5.85 -1.90
C ALA A 60 -11.81 -4.44 -1.46
N LEU A 61 -11.46 -3.43 -2.25
CA LEU A 61 -11.68 -2.04 -1.91
C LEU A 61 -13.17 -1.66 -2.04
N PRO A 62 -13.77 -1.01 -1.01
CA PRO A 62 -15.21 -0.70 -1.00
C PRO A 62 -15.54 0.57 -1.79
N PHE A 63 -15.01 0.69 -2.99
CA PHE A 63 -15.20 1.86 -3.86
C PHE A 63 -15.56 1.42 -5.29
N ASP A 64 -16.28 2.26 -6.01
CA ASP A 64 -16.59 2.06 -7.41
C ASP A 64 -15.34 2.17 -8.30
N ASP A 65 -15.43 1.60 -9.49
CA ASP A 65 -14.38 1.72 -10.50
C ASP A 65 -14.11 3.18 -10.85
N GLY A 66 -12.85 3.53 -11.00
CA GLY A 66 -12.46 4.87 -11.45
C GLY A 66 -12.74 6.00 -10.46
N THR A 67 -12.82 5.73 -9.16
CA THR A 67 -13.14 6.73 -8.13
C THR A 67 -11.99 7.70 -7.87
N PHE A 68 -10.73 7.24 -7.87
CA PHE A 68 -9.59 8.01 -7.42
C PHE A 68 -8.65 8.42 -8.55
N ARG A 69 -8.07 9.61 -8.45
CA ARG A 69 -7.03 10.09 -9.38
C ARG A 69 -5.63 9.62 -8.98
N LEU A 70 -5.43 9.38 -7.70
CA LEU A 70 -4.17 8.92 -7.15
C LEU A 70 -4.42 7.82 -6.11
N VAL A 71 -3.70 6.72 -6.23
CA VAL A 71 -3.63 5.69 -5.19
C VAL A 71 -2.20 5.57 -4.71
N VAL A 72 -1.99 5.56 -3.40
CA VAL A 72 -0.69 5.31 -2.77
C VAL A 72 -0.73 3.93 -2.13
N PHE A 73 -0.07 2.95 -2.73
CA PHE A 73 -0.10 1.56 -2.29
C PHE A 73 1.22 1.19 -1.58
N ASP A 74 1.20 1.19 -0.24
CA ASP A 74 2.31 0.78 0.65
C ASP A 74 1.90 -0.45 1.47
N PRO A 75 1.69 -1.62 0.84
CA PRO A 75 1.25 -2.81 1.54
C PRO A 75 2.33 -3.34 2.48
N PRO A 76 1.97 -4.22 3.44
CA PRO A 76 2.95 -4.93 4.23
C PRO A 76 3.99 -5.64 3.34
N HIS A 77 5.27 -5.51 3.70
CA HIS A 77 6.38 -6.07 2.91
C HIS A 77 7.11 -7.20 3.64
N LEU A 78 6.61 -7.62 4.80
CA LEU A 78 7.17 -8.69 5.61
C LEU A 78 6.30 -9.94 5.51
N VAL A 79 6.90 -11.09 5.23
CA VAL A 79 6.27 -12.42 5.30
C VAL A 79 6.77 -13.20 6.51
N LYS A 80 7.92 -12.83 7.06
CA LYS A 80 8.52 -13.42 8.27
C LYS A 80 8.79 -12.31 9.29
N ALA A 81 8.08 -12.35 10.41
CA ALA A 81 8.30 -11.45 11.53
C ALA A 81 7.81 -12.11 12.81
N GLY A 82 8.59 -12.02 13.89
CA GLY A 82 8.20 -12.50 15.22
C GLY A 82 7.07 -11.67 15.82
N GLU A 83 6.35 -12.22 16.79
CA GLU A 83 5.19 -11.55 17.42
C GLU A 83 5.55 -10.21 18.08
N GLY A 84 6.72 -10.09 18.69
CA GLY A 84 7.22 -8.86 19.30
C GLY A 84 7.97 -7.93 18.33
N SER A 85 7.90 -8.16 17.03
CA SER A 85 8.61 -7.37 16.04
C SER A 85 8.04 -5.96 15.90
N TRP A 86 8.86 -4.95 16.16
CA TRP A 86 8.56 -3.55 15.86
C TRP A 86 8.14 -3.34 14.40
N LEU A 87 8.82 -3.99 13.46
CA LEU A 87 8.50 -3.88 12.04
C LEU A 87 7.13 -4.49 11.72
N LYS A 88 6.76 -5.62 12.38
CA LYS A 88 5.42 -6.20 12.25
C LYS A 88 4.35 -5.24 12.79
N ALA A 89 4.56 -4.66 13.96
CA ALA A 89 3.63 -3.69 14.54
C ALA A 89 3.44 -2.48 13.61
N LYS A 90 4.53 -1.99 13.03
CA LYS A 90 4.55 -0.80 12.19
C LYS A 90 3.90 -1.01 10.81
N TYR A 91 4.24 -2.09 10.12
CA TYR A 91 3.90 -2.30 8.71
C TYR A 91 2.87 -3.41 8.48
N GLY A 92 2.54 -4.16 9.51
CA GLY A 92 1.79 -5.40 9.34
C GLY A 92 2.66 -6.54 8.80
N LYS A 93 2.02 -7.63 8.42
CA LYS A 93 2.67 -8.81 7.88
C LYS A 93 1.73 -9.49 6.88
N LEU A 94 2.29 -9.92 5.76
CA LEU A 94 1.62 -10.78 4.78
C LEU A 94 1.69 -12.24 5.25
N ASP A 95 0.73 -13.05 4.85
CA ASP A 95 0.78 -14.49 5.04
C ASP A 95 1.76 -15.12 4.05
N VAL A 96 2.61 -16.01 4.57
CA VAL A 96 3.64 -16.67 3.75
C VAL A 96 3.07 -17.56 2.64
N ALA A 97 1.86 -18.09 2.85
CA ALA A 97 1.19 -18.96 1.90
C ALA A 97 0.45 -18.18 0.80
N THR A 98 -0.09 -17.00 1.11
CA THR A 98 -1.02 -16.27 0.23
C THR A 98 -0.49 -14.94 -0.30
N TRP A 99 0.65 -14.44 0.14
CA TRP A 99 1.12 -13.10 -0.16
C TRP A 99 1.14 -12.73 -1.66
N ARG A 100 1.41 -13.73 -2.53
CA ARG A 100 1.41 -13.49 -3.99
C ARG A 100 0.00 -13.18 -4.50
N ASP A 101 -0.97 -13.94 -4.04
CA ASP A 101 -2.38 -13.76 -4.44
C ASP A 101 -2.96 -12.50 -3.79
N ASP A 102 -2.59 -12.22 -2.54
CA ASP A 102 -2.97 -11.01 -1.84
C ASP A 102 -2.49 -9.75 -2.55
N LEU A 103 -1.21 -9.71 -2.93
CA LEU A 103 -0.65 -8.56 -3.65
C LEU A 103 -1.17 -8.46 -5.09
N ARG A 104 -1.42 -9.59 -5.77
CA ARG A 104 -2.05 -9.59 -7.08
C ARG A 104 -3.45 -8.98 -7.03
N ALA A 105 -4.26 -9.39 -6.05
CA ALA A 105 -5.57 -8.81 -5.81
C ALA A 105 -5.46 -7.32 -5.46
N GLY A 106 -4.50 -6.95 -4.62
CA GLY A 106 -4.27 -5.55 -4.24
C GLY A 106 -3.92 -4.66 -5.45
N PHE A 107 -3.04 -5.10 -6.33
CA PHE A 107 -2.77 -4.37 -7.57
C PHE A 107 -4.03 -4.24 -8.44
N ALA A 108 -4.76 -5.34 -8.63
CA ALA A 108 -5.99 -5.32 -9.43
C ALA A 108 -7.02 -4.32 -8.88
N GLU A 109 -7.23 -4.31 -7.57
CA GLU A 109 -8.14 -3.39 -6.90
C GLU A 109 -7.66 -1.93 -6.98
N CYS A 110 -6.36 -1.67 -6.75
CA CYS A 110 -5.80 -0.33 -6.90
C CYS A 110 -6.02 0.21 -8.32
N PHE A 111 -5.79 -0.60 -9.35
CA PHE A 111 -6.04 -0.19 -10.73
C PHE A 111 -7.52 -0.10 -11.07
N ARG A 112 -8.38 -0.94 -10.48
CA ARG A 112 -9.83 -0.86 -10.67
C ARG A 112 -10.37 0.48 -10.19
N VAL A 113 -10.01 0.89 -8.98
CA VAL A 113 -10.51 2.13 -8.37
C VAL A 113 -9.84 3.40 -8.91
N LEU A 114 -8.74 3.30 -9.65
CA LEU A 114 -8.13 4.44 -10.34
C LEU A 114 -8.97 4.89 -11.53
N ALA A 115 -9.18 6.20 -11.62
CA ALA A 115 -9.76 6.85 -12.80
C ALA A 115 -8.87 6.63 -14.04
N PRO A 116 -9.42 6.76 -15.26
CA PRO A 116 -8.60 6.84 -16.47
C PRO A 116 -7.50 7.90 -16.32
N HIS A 117 -6.27 7.55 -16.69
CA HIS A 117 -5.06 8.37 -16.49
C HIS A 117 -4.69 8.64 -15.03
N GLY A 118 -5.35 7.97 -14.07
CA GLY A 118 -4.98 8.01 -12.67
C GLY A 118 -3.61 7.40 -12.41
N VAL A 119 -2.98 7.82 -11.33
CA VAL A 119 -1.60 7.44 -10.97
C VAL A 119 -1.61 6.51 -9.76
N LEU A 120 -0.90 5.39 -9.87
CA LEU A 120 -0.53 4.55 -8.73
C LEU A 120 0.90 4.83 -8.33
N ILE A 121 1.11 5.22 -7.06
CA ILE A 121 2.43 5.25 -6.43
C ILE A 121 2.54 3.99 -5.56
N PHE A 122 3.41 3.09 -5.96
CA PHE A 122 3.67 1.85 -5.24
C PHE A 122 4.98 1.97 -4.45
N LYS A 123 4.93 1.63 -3.17
CA LYS A 123 6.12 1.60 -2.32
C LYS A 123 6.40 0.19 -1.83
N TRP A 124 7.66 -0.24 -1.95
CA TRP A 124 8.09 -1.57 -1.53
C TRP A 124 9.46 -1.56 -0.87
N ALA A 125 9.59 -2.22 0.28
CA ALA A 125 10.89 -2.43 0.91
C ALA A 125 11.33 -3.89 0.67
N GLU A 126 12.33 -4.09 -0.21
CA GLU A 126 12.81 -5.43 -0.62
C GLU A 126 13.72 -6.10 0.41
N THR A 127 13.30 -6.09 1.68
CA THR A 127 14.04 -6.71 2.78
C THR A 127 13.96 -8.24 2.77
N GLN A 128 12.85 -8.79 2.32
CA GLN A 128 12.58 -10.24 2.29
C GLN A 128 12.21 -10.74 0.89
N ILE A 129 11.54 -9.93 0.09
CA ILE A 129 11.09 -10.28 -1.25
C ILE A 129 11.61 -9.19 -2.19
N LYS A 130 12.19 -9.61 -3.30
CA LYS A 130 12.73 -8.69 -4.31
C LYS A 130 11.62 -7.94 -5.04
N VAL A 131 11.86 -6.67 -5.34
CA VAL A 131 10.88 -5.83 -6.04
C VAL A 131 10.50 -6.42 -7.40
N GLY A 132 11.42 -7.05 -8.10
CA GLY A 132 11.13 -7.70 -9.39
C GLY A 132 10.11 -8.84 -9.27
N GLU A 133 10.09 -9.60 -8.15
CA GLU A 133 9.06 -10.62 -7.89
C GLU A 133 7.67 -9.98 -7.70
N ILE A 134 7.64 -8.82 -7.06
CA ILE A 134 6.38 -8.09 -6.81
C ILE A 134 5.84 -7.49 -8.11
N LEU A 135 6.70 -6.87 -8.92
CA LEU A 135 6.28 -6.29 -10.21
C LEU A 135 5.77 -7.34 -11.19
N ALA A 136 6.19 -8.59 -11.06
CA ALA A 136 5.67 -9.70 -11.87
C ALA A 136 4.24 -10.14 -11.48
N LEU A 137 3.66 -9.61 -10.40
CA LEU A 137 2.30 -9.92 -9.95
C LEU A 137 1.22 -9.08 -10.64
N THR A 138 1.60 -8.05 -11.36
CA THR A 138 0.67 -7.19 -12.12
C THR A 138 1.05 -7.18 -13.61
N PRO A 139 0.07 -7.13 -14.53
CA PRO A 139 0.33 -6.93 -15.96
C PRO A 139 0.71 -5.48 -16.28
N GLU A 140 0.49 -4.56 -15.34
CA GLU A 140 0.72 -3.14 -15.55
C GLU A 140 2.21 -2.83 -15.57
N ARG A 141 2.61 -1.91 -16.45
CA ARG A 141 4.01 -1.52 -16.61
C ARG A 141 4.30 -0.22 -15.85
N PRO A 142 5.33 -0.19 -14.99
CA PRO A 142 5.71 1.04 -14.33
C PRO A 142 6.24 2.07 -15.35
N LEU A 143 5.97 3.36 -15.10
CA LEU A 143 6.53 4.46 -15.87
C LEU A 143 7.98 4.74 -15.45
N PHE A 144 8.20 4.83 -14.15
CA PHE A 144 9.52 5.05 -13.56
C PHE A 144 9.51 4.66 -12.08
N GLY A 145 10.70 4.63 -11.49
CA GLY A 145 10.86 4.37 -10.06
C GLY A 145 12.26 4.76 -9.59
N HIS A 146 12.41 4.89 -8.28
CA HIS A 146 13.69 5.21 -7.65
C HIS A 146 13.87 4.44 -6.35
N PRO A 147 15.03 3.76 -6.14
CA PRO A 147 15.37 3.17 -4.87
C PRO A 147 15.78 4.26 -3.86
N SER A 148 15.37 4.12 -2.61
CA SER A 148 15.64 5.06 -1.53
C SER A 148 16.03 4.35 -0.23
N GLY A 149 16.39 5.14 0.82
CA GLY A 149 16.83 4.62 2.10
C GLY A 149 18.32 4.30 2.15
N LYS A 150 18.85 4.03 3.36
CA LYS A 150 20.29 3.82 3.63
C LYS A 150 20.94 2.69 2.80
N ARG A 151 20.15 1.72 2.34
CA ARG A 151 20.61 0.56 1.56
C ARG A 151 20.01 0.51 0.18
N ALA A 152 19.35 1.59 -0.28
CA ALA A 152 18.58 1.64 -1.51
C ALA A 152 17.57 0.47 -1.67
N ALA A 153 17.06 -0.03 -0.53
CA ALA A 153 16.19 -1.20 -0.49
C ALA A 153 14.68 -0.84 -0.46
N THR A 154 14.35 0.45 -0.40
CA THR A 154 12.97 0.92 -0.50
C THR A 154 12.77 1.54 -1.88
N HIS A 155 11.82 1.02 -2.62
CA HIS A 155 11.49 1.46 -3.97
C HIS A 155 10.21 2.27 -3.95
N TRP A 156 10.22 3.40 -4.65
CA TRP A 156 9.05 4.17 -5.02
C TRP A 156 8.86 4.03 -6.51
N ILE A 157 7.74 3.51 -6.93
CA ILE A 157 7.48 3.12 -8.31
C ILE A 157 6.14 3.72 -8.74
N VAL A 158 6.13 4.34 -9.89
CA VAL A 158 4.98 5.06 -10.43
C VAL A 158 4.41 4.32 -11.63
N PHE A 159 3.10 4.16 -11.62
CA PHE A 159 2.32 3.65 -12.74
C PHE A 159 1.26 4.68 -13.13
N MET A 160 0.81 4.62 -14.36
CA MET A 160 -0.34 5.38 -14.85
C MET A 160 -1.31 4.40 -15.52
N LYS A 161 -2.60 4.52 -15.16
CA LYS A 161 -3.65 3.71 -15.77
C LYS A 161 -3.93 4.17 -17.19
N ASP A 162 -3.84 3.27 -18.15
CA ASP A 162 -4.16 3.56 -19.54
C ASP A 162 -5.66 3.72 -19.78
N HIS A 163 -6.04 4.48 -20.81
CA HIS A 163 -7.44 4.75 -21.16
C HIS A 163 -8.19 3.49 -21.68
N GLN A 164 -7.49 2.45 -22.15
CA GLN A 164 -8.08 1.39 -22.99
C GLN A 164 -8.63 0.15 -22.27
N GLN A 165 -8.63 0.07 -20.93
CA GLN A 165 -9.08 -1.16 -20.26
C GLN A 165 -10.61 -1.38 -20.22
N ASN A 166 -11.44 -0.42 -20.64
CA ASN A 166 -12.91 -0.55 -20.62
C ASN A 166 -13.55 -0.82 -21.99
N ALA A 167 -12.79 -1.00 -23.09
CA ALA A 167 -13.37 -1.17 -24.43
C ALA A 167 -13.54 -2.62 -24.90
N ALA A 168 -13.16 -3.62 -24.11
CA ALA A 168 -13.12 -5.02 -24.54
C ALA A 168 -14.34 -5.88 -24.12
N GLN A 169 -15.44 -5.29 -23.62
CA GLN A 169 -16.66 -6.04 -23.26
C GLN A 169 -17.94 -5.54 -23.94
N GLY A 170 -17.84 -4.89 -25.08
CA GLY A 170 -19.01 -4.38 -25.80
C GLY A 170 -18.90 -4.56 -27.31
N GLY A 171 -18.87 -5.81 -27.78
CA GLY A 171 -18.85 -6.06 -29.21
C GLY A 171 -19.05 -7.53 -29.55
N GLY A 172 -20.27 -7.99 -29.38
CA GLY A 172 -20.76 -9.27 -29.85
C GLY A 172 -22.18 -9.12 -30.34
N ASP A 173 -22.36 -8.83 -31.59
CA ASP A 173 -23.53 -9.17 -32.37
C ASP A 173 -23.18 -10.32 -33.31
#